data_df810b38f4bd6323c01e57d0d68e9b71
#
_entry.id   df810b38f4bd6323c01e57d0d68e9b71
#
_cell.length_a   1.000
_cell.length_b   1.000
_cell.length_c   1.000
_cell.angle_alpha   90.00
_cell.angle_beta   90.00
_cell.angle_gamma   90.00
#
_symmetry.space_group_name_H-M   'P 1'
#
loop_
_entity.id
_entity.type
_entity.pdbx_description
1 polymer ?
#
loop_
_entity_poly.entity_id
_entity_poly.type
_entity_poly.pdbx_seq_one_letter_code
_entity_poly.pdbx_strand_id
1 'polypeptide(L)'
;MMAPGLVIAAPRSSSGKTTITLGLLRAFKRKGLAVRGLKCGPDYIDPAFHAAACGQPSLNLDAWAMSPELMASLATDTAQNAELTLCEGLMGLFDGVPAESGRSGSSADVAAATGWPVLLVIDVSGQSQSAGAVALGCATFDPRIKIAGVILNKVGSDRHRHLVGLAMEKAGLKVLGSVPRDSNATIPERHLGLVQAEETAALDHILDHMADLVEAHIDLDAVRAAAKTPSMTSHTALQALKPPGQRIALARDAAFSFIYPHHLAAWRKAGAEIIPFSPLNNEAPDQSCDVCWLPGGYPELHASTLSNGENFINGLRHFAATKPVHGECGGYMVLGQTMTDADGHDWPMADLLSVSTSFAKRKMTLGYRDATLLSDTPLGQKGAQLRGHEFHYATILDRGSDEPFATVIDAYGSTPAPSGSRRGHVTGSFFHAISDTSQR
;
A
#
# COMPACT_ATOMS: atom_id res chain seq x y z
N MET A 1 -21.99 -13.06 10.69
CA MET A 1 -21.59 -13.57 9.34
C MET A 1 -20.53 -12.63 8.80
N MET A 2 -19.51 -13.16 8.12
CA MET A 2 -18.50 -12.30 7.48
C MET A 2 -19.09 -11.62 6.24
N ALA A 3 -18.74 -10.35 6.03
CA ALA A 3 -19.19 -9.63 4.86
C ALA A 3 -18.72 -10.29 3.55
N PRO A 4 -19.57 -10.33 2.53
CA PRO A 4 -19.16 -10.71 1.20
C PRO A 4 -18.17 -9.68 0.62
N GLY A 5 -17.31 -10.12 -0.30
CA GLY A 5 -16.32 -9.25 -0.92
C GLY A 5 -16.15 -9.49 -2.40
N LEU A 6 -15.45 -8.53 -3.04
CA LEU A 6 -15.04 -8.54 -4.44
C LEU A 6 -13.61 -8.03 -4.54
N VAL A 7 -12.85 -8.55 -5.51
CA VAL A 7 -11.58 -7.95 -5.94
C VAL A 7 -11.84 -7.10 -7.18
N ILE A 8 -11.51 -5.82 -7.13
CA ILE A 8 -11.60 -4.91 -8.26
C ILE A 8 -10.26 -4.88 -8.97
N ALA A 9 -10.16 -5.52 -10.12
CA ALA A 9 -8.90 -5.67 -10.85
C ALA A 9 -9.04 -5.24 -12.32
N ALA A 10 -7.92 -5.19 -13.02
CA ALA A 10 -7.87 -4.80 -14.42
C ALA A 10 -6.78 -5.58 -15.17
N PRO A 11 -6.82 -5.66 -16.51
CA PRO A 11 -5.77 -6.32 -17.28
C PRO A 11 -4.40 -5.63 -17.22
N ARG A 12 -4.36 -4.34 -16.87
CA ARG A 12 -3.14 -3.52 -16.80
C ARG A 12 -3.29 -2.33 -15.86
N SER A 13 -2.18 -1.69 -15.52
CA SER A 13 -2.16 -0.40 -14.82
C SER A 13 -2.88 0.70 -15.62
N SER A 14 -3.29 1.78 -14.94
CA SER A 14 -3.97 2.95 -15.52
C SER A 14 -5.32 2.66 -16.22
N SER A 15 -5.94 1.50 -15.92
CA SER A 15 -7.28 1.16 -16.44
C SER A 15 -8.42 1.85 -15.68
N GLY A 16 -8.13 2.57 -14.58
CA GLY A 16 -9.11 3.27 -13.75
C GLY A 16 -9.64 2.44 -12.57
N LYS A 17 -8.90 1.41 -12.13
CA LYS A 17 -9.25 0.62 -10.93
C LYS A 17 -9.53 1.52 -9.72
N THR A 18 -8.59 2.41 -9.41
CA THR A 18 -8.69 3.31 -8.25
C THR A 18 -9.91 4.22 -8.33
N THR A 19 -10.15 4.86 -9.48
CA THR A 19 -11.36 5.69 -9.69
C THR A 19 -12.65 4.91 -9.44
N ILE A 20 -12.76 3.70 -10.00
CA ILE A 20 -13.93 2.84 -9.82
C ILE A 20 -14.05 2.35 -8.37
N THR A 21 -12.95 1.95 -7.75
CA THR A 21 -12.95 1.50 -6.34
C THR A 21 -13.40 2.61 -5.40
N LEU A 22 -12.81 3.80 -5.53
CA LEU A 22 -13.16 4.94 -4.68
C LEU A 22 -14.60 5.38 -4.89
N GLY A 23 -15.05 5.44 -6.15
CA GLY A 23 -16.44 5.73 -6.49
C GLY A 23 -17.42 4.72 -5.88
N LEU A 24 -17.13 3.42 -5.97
CA LEU A 24 -17.94 2.36 -5.36
C LEU A 24 -17.95 2.45 -3.83
N LEU A 25 -16.78 2.64 -3.19
CA LEU A 25 -16.68 2.80 -1.73
C LEU A 25 -17.52 3.99 -1.26
N ARG A 26 -17.39 5.15 -1.92
CA ARG A 26 -18.12 6.36 -1.56
C ARG A 26 -19.63 6.24 -1.84
N ALA A 27 -20.02 5.66 -2.98
CA ALA A 27 -21.42 5.44 -3.34
C ALA A 27 -22.14 4.48 -2.36
N PHE A 28 -21.50 3.36 -2.02
CA PHE A 28 -22.09 2.44 -1.02
C PHE A 28 -22.17 3.08 0.36
N LYS A 29 -21.17 3.84 0.79
CA LYS A 29 -21.23 4.61 2.04
C LYS A 29 -22.39 5.61 2.04
N ARG A 30 -22.58 6.38 0.94
CA ARG A 30 -23.69 7.33 0.77
C ARG A 30 -25.06 6.65 0.87
N LYS A 31 -25.17 5.40 0.42
CA LYS A 31 -26.37 4.55 0.57
C LYS A 31 -26.53 3.96 1.98
N GLY A 32 -25.66 4.29 2.92
CA GLY A 32 -25.71 3.82 4.31
C GLY A 32 -25.15 2.41 4.52
N LEU A 33 -24.47 1.82 3.53
CA LEU A 33 -23.87 0.50 3.66
C LEU A 33 -22.57 0.57 4.47
N ALA A 34 -22.39 -0.36 5.40
CA ALA A 34 -21.11 -0.54 6.10
C ALA A 34 -20.07 -1.19 5.16
N VAL A 35 -19.51 -0.38 4.24
CA VAL A 35 -18.52 -0.86 3.27
C VAL A 35 -17.10 -0.69 3.80
N ARG A 36 -16.19 -1.61 3.43
CA ARG A 36 -14.77 -1.61 3.78
C ARG A 36 -13.90 -1.70 2.54
N GLY A 37 -12.81 -0.94 2.53
CA GLY A 37 -11.76 -1.03 1.51
C GLY A 37 -10.62 -1.95 1.96
N LEU A 38 -10.02 -2.65 1.00
CA LEU A 38 -8.75 -3.37 1.11
C LEU A 38 -7.91 -3.10 -0.13
N LYS A 39 -6.60 -3.27 -0.02
CA LYS A 39 -5.67 -3.12 -1.14
C LYS A 39 -4.84 -4.39 -1.32
N CYS A 40 -4.74 -4.90 -2.55
CA CYS A 40 -3.76 -5.93 -2.89
C CYS A 40 -2.35 -5.35 -2.92
N GLY A 41 -1.38 -6.12 -2.39
CA GLY A 41 0.04 -5.79 -2.46
C GLY A 41 0.51 -4.68 -1.52
N PRO A 42 1.75 -4.19 -1.72
CA PRO A 42 2.47 -3.36 -0.75
C PRO A 42 2.25 -1.85 -0.92
N ASP A 43 1.10 -1.43 -1.40
CA ASP A 43 0.76 -0.02 -1.60
C ASP A 43 0.36 0.62 -0.27
N TYR A 44 0.98 1.73 0.13
CA TYR A 44 0.65 2.49 1.34
C TYR A 44 -0.07 3.81 1.07
N ILE A 45 -0.30 4.17 -0.20
CA ILE A 45 -0.99 5.40 -0.60
C ILE A 45 -2.48 5.16 -0.80
N ASP A 46 -2.87 4.19 -1.63
CA ASP A 46 -4.27 3.87 -1.94
C ASP A 46 -5.11 3.56 -0.70
N PRO A 47 -4.61 2.86 0.35
CA PRO A 47 -5.37 2.63 1.57
C PRO A 47 -5.87 3.90 2.26
N ALA A 48 -5.14 5.02 2.19
CA ALA A 48 -5.57 6.30 2.74
C ALA A 48 -6.76 6.88 1.97
N PHE A 49 -6.77 6.76 0.64
CA PHE A 49 -7.91 7.14 -0.20
C PHE A 49 -9.13 6.26 0.04
N HIS A 50 -8.95 4.95 0.19
CA HIS A 50 -10.03 4.04 0.56
C HIS A 50 -10.65 4.45 1.90
N ALA A 51 -9.80 4.78 2.89
CA ALA A 51 -10.24 5.22 4.19
C ALA A 51 -11.04 6.53 4.11
N ALA A 52 -10.60 7.50 3.31
CA ALA A 52 -11.34 8.75 3.06
C ALA A 52 -12.70 8.47 2.38
N ALA A 53 -12.73 7.59 1.39
CA ALA A 53 -13.94 7.25 0.65
C ALA A 53 -14.98 6.54 1.52
N CYS A 54 -14.61 5.53 2.31
CA CYS A 54 -15.57 4.75 3.12
C CYS A 54 -15.66 5.18 4.58
N GLY A 55 -14.73 6.03 5.08
CA GLY A 55 -14.70 6.49 6.47
C GLY A 55 -14.15 5.45 7.46
N GLN A 56 -13.45 4.43 6.97
CA GLN A 56 -12.95 3.33 7.77
C GLN A 56 -11.54 2.93 7.30
N PRO A 57 -10.63 2.53 8.20
CA PRO A 57 -9.29 2.10 7.83
C PRO A 57 -9.31 1.01 6.75
N SER A 58 -8.40 1.11 5.80
CA SER A 58 -8.17 0.11 4.76
C SER A 58 -6.86 -0.61 5.02
N LEU A 59 -6.83 -1.94 4.88
CA LEU A 59 -5.67 -2.77 5.12
C LEU A 59 -5.13 -3.33 3.79
N ASN A 60 -3.88 -3.83 3.84
CA ASN A 60 -3.28 -4.52 2.71
C ASN A 60 -3.44 -6.03 2.84
N LEU A 61 -3.63 -6.71 1.70
CA LEU A 61 -3.51 -8.15 1.55
C LEU A 61 -2.41 -8.42 0.52
N ASP A 62 -1.31 -8.99 0.97
CA ASP A 62 -0.15 -9.22 0.11
C ASP A 62 0.18 -10.71 0.04
N ALA A 63 -0.13 -11.34 -1.10
CA ALA A 63 0.03 -12.78 -1.29
C ALA A 63 1.51 -13.20 -1.38
N TRP A 64 2.46 -12.30 -1.66
CA TRP A 64 3.88 -12.61 -1.61
C TRP A 64 4.45 -12.47 -0.20
N ALA A 65 4.19 -11.34 0.45
CA ALA A 65 4.82 -11.02 1.72
C ALA A 65 4.14 -11.69 2.92
N MET A 66 2.82 -11.84 2.92
CA MET A 66 2.06 -12.39 4.04
C MET A 66 1.82 -13.89 3.90
N SER A 67 1.73 -14.62 5.03
CA SER A 67 1.24 -16.00 4.99
C SER A 67 -0.26 -16.05 4.67
N PRO A 68 -0.78 -17.18 4.15
CA PRO A 68 -2.21 -17.35 3.93
C PRO A 68 -3.05 -17.11 5.20
N GLU A 69 -2.55 -17.55 6.37
CA GLU A 69 -3.18 -17.39 7.67
C GLU A 69 -3.26 -15.93 8.10
N LEU A 70 -2.18 -15.15 7.86
CA LEU A 70 -2.18 -13.70 8.12
C LEU A 70 -3.18 -12.98 7.22
N MET A 71 -3.20 -13.28 5.92
CA MET A 71 -4.19 -12.70 5.00
C MET A 71 -5.62 -13.05 5.43
N ALA A 72 -5.86 -14.32 5.84
CA ALA A 72 -7.15 -14.75 6.35
C ALA A 72 -7.55 -13.99 7.60
N SER A 73 -6.62 -13.77 8.54
CA SER A 73 -6.86 -12.98 9.75
C SER A 73 -7.25 -11.54 9.43
N LEU A 74 -6.49 -10.86 8.55
CA LEU A 74 -6.76 -9.48 8.15
C LEU A 74 -8.08 -9.32 7.37
N ALA A 75 -8.37 -10.25 6.45
CA ALA A 75 -9.63 -10.27 5.72
C ALA A 75 -10.83 -10.51 6.66
N THR A 76 -10.68 -11.41 7.64
CA THR A 76 -11.71 -11.70 8.66
C THR A 76 -11.95 -10.49 9.55
N ASP A 77 -10.90 -9.86 10.08
CA ASP A 77 -11.00 -8.67 10.93
C ASP A 77 -11.69 -7.51 10.17
N THR A 78 -11.39 -7.34 8.89
CA THR A 78 -12.03 -6.31 8.05
C THR A 78 -13.52 -6.62 7.82
N ALA A 79 -13.87 -7.88 7.58
CA ALA A 79 -15.23 -8.30 7.24
C ALA A 79 -16.17 -8.40 8.45
N GLN A 80 -15.67 -8.43 9.69
CA GLN A 80 -16.49 -8.61 10.89
C GLN A 80 -17.53 -7.51 11.13
N ASN A 81 -17.21 -6.26 10.76
CA ASN A 81 -18.06 -5.09 10.96
C ASN A 81 -18.41 -4.42 9.63
N ALA A 82 -18.58 -5.20 8.59
CA ALA A 82 -18.93 -4.75 7.26
C ALA A 82 -20.15 -5.47 6.71
N GLU A 83 -20.81 -4.88 5.71
CA GLU A 83 -21.81 -5.50 4.86
C GLU A 83 -21.27 -5.82 3.47
N LEU A 84 -20.18 -5.16 3.07
CA LEU A 84 -19.50 -5.38 1.81
C LEU A 84 -18.01 -5.03 1.97
N THR A 85 -17.13 -5.85 1.37
CA THR A 85 -15.69 -5.58 1.30
C THR A 85 -15.27 -5.45 -0.17
N LEU A 86 -14.57 -4.36 -0.51
CA LEU A 86 -14.01 -4.12 -1.84
C LEU A 86 -12.49 -4.10 -1.75
N CYS A 87 -11.83 -5.06 -2.40
CA CYS A 87 -10.38 -5.16 -2.42
C CYS A 87 -9.84 -4.66 -3.77
N GLU A 88 -9.14 -3.53 -3.77
CA GLU A 88 -8.52 -3.01 -4.99
C GLU A 88 -7.27 -3.80 -5.36
N GLY A 89 -7.20 -4.24 -6.61
CA GLY A 89 -6.06 -4.94 -7.18
C GLY A 89 -4.87 -4.02 -7.43
N LEU A 90 -3.67 -4.62 -7.47
CA LEU A 90 -2.41 -3.98 -7.83
C LEU A 90 -2.08 -4.25 -9.30
N MET A 91 -1.55 -3.27 -10.03
CA MET A 91 -1.09 -3.42 -11.43
C MET A 91 -2.12 -4.15 -12.33
N GLY A 92 -1.69 -5.07 -13.18
CA GLY A 92 -2.57 -5.99 -13.87
C GLY A 92 -2.98 -7.18 -13.00
N LEU A 93 -4.13 -7.80 -13.31
CA LEU A 93 -4.73 -8.89 -12.53
C LEU A 93 -3.74 -10.03 -12.22
N PHE A 94 -2.86 -10.34 -13.16
CA PHE A 94 -1.90 -11.46 -13.06
C PHE A 94 -0.45 -10.99 -12.87
N ASP A 95 -0.23 -9.66 -12.81
CA ASP A 95 1.12 -9.14 -12.62
C ASP A 95 1.62 -9.46 -11.21
N GLY A 96 2.79 -10.07 -11.13
CA GLY A 96 3.44 -10.49 -9.91
C GLY A 96 4.89 -10.86 -10.16
N VAL A 97 5.55 -11.43 -9.15
CA VAL A 97 6.92 -11.92 -9.24
C VAL A 97 6.97 -13.42 -9.43
N PRO A 98 8.07 -14.00 -9.96
CA PRO A 98 8.26 -15.43 -9.99
C PRO A 98 8.18 -16.02 -8.58
N ALA A 99 7.24 -16.93 -8.36
CA ALA A 99 7.02 -17.58 -7.07
C ALA A 99 6.19 -18.86 -7.25
N GLU A 100 6.03 -19.62 -6.18
CA GLU A 100 5.07 -20.72 -6.14
C GLU A 100 3.64 -20.21 -6.40
N SER A 101 2.78 -21.10 -6.88
CA SER A 101 1.38 -20.79 -7.14
C SER A 101 0.69 -20.22 -5.89
N GLY A 102 0.01 -19.10 -6.05
CA GLY A 102 -0.64 -18.38 -4.94
C GLY A 102 0.27 -17.44 -4.14
N ARG A 103 1.54 -17.28 -4.54
CA ARG A 103 2.56 -16.51 -3.82
C ARG A 103 3.26 -15.47 -4.68
N SER A 104 2.75 -15.15 -5.86
CA SER A 104 3.37 -14.18 -6.77
C SER A 104 3.14 -12.72 -6.36
N GLY A 105 2.23 -12.45 -5.42
CA GLY A 105 1.81 -11.10 -5.04
C GLY A 105 0.80 -10.48 -6.02
N SER A 106 0.32 -11.25 -7.00
CA SER A 106 -0.70 -10.78 -7.96
C SER A 106 -2.07 -10.60 -7.30
N SER A 107 -2.89 -9.75 -7.91
CA SER A 107 -4.31 -9.60 -7.51
C SER A 107 -5.09 -10.91 -7.68
N ALA A 108 -4.72 -11.74 -8.64
CA ALA A 108 -5.30 -13.06 -8.86
C ALA A 108 -5.02 -14.01 -7.69
N ASP A 109 -3.82 -13.98 -7.11
CA ASP A 109 -3.51 -14.78 -5.93
C ASP A 109 -4.34 -14.39 -4.71
N VAL A 110 -4.57 -13.09 -4.50
CA VAL A 110 -5.47 -12.60 -3.43
C VAL A 110 -6.90 -13.04 -3.70
N ALA A 111 -7.39 -12.93 -4.94
CA ALA A 111 -8.73 -13.39 -5.32
C ALA A 111 -8.90 -14.90 -5.11
N ALA A 112 -7.92 -15.70 -5.51
CA ALA A 112 -7.92 -17.15 -5.33
C ALA A 112 -7.89 -17.52 -3.84
N ALA A 113 -7.04 -16.89 -3.04
CA ALA A 113 -6.91 -17.16 -1.61
C ALA A 113 -8.19 -16.80 -0.85
N THR A 114 -8.79 -15.65 -1.12
CA THR A 114 -10.02 -15.19 -0.46
C THR A 114 -11.26 -15.88 -0.98
N GLY A 115 -11.24 -16.40 -2.21
CA GLY A 115 -12.43 -16.88 -2.93
C GLY A 115 -13.35 -15.75 -3.38
N TRP A 116 -12.93 -14.51 -3.26
CA TRP A 116 -13.69 -13.36 -3.75
C TRP A 116 -13.67 -13.30 -5.27
N PRO A 117 -14.83 -13.18 -5.92
CA PRO A 117 -14.88 -12.99 -7.36
C PRO A 117 -14.24 -11.66 -7.77
N VAL A 118 -13.79 -11.60 -9.02
CA VAL A 118 -13.17 -10.40 -9.59
C VAL A 118 -14.22 -9.59 -10.35
N LEU A 119 -14.33 -8.30 -10.02
CA LEU A 119 -14.95 -7.28 -10.84
C LEU A 119 -13.86 -6.69 -11.76
N LEU A 120 -13.94 -7.00 -13.05
CA LEU A 120 -12.89 -6.65 -14.00
C LEU A 120 -13.15 -5.28 -14.64
N VAL A 121 -12.27 -4.32 -14.39
CA VAL A 121 -12.31 -2.97 -14.98
C VAL A 121 -11.47 -2.97 -16.28
N ILE A 122 -12.09 -2.72 -17.40
CA ILE A 122 -11.43 -2.68 -18.71
C ILE A 122 -11.47 -1.26 -19.27
N ASP A 123 -10.30 -0.67 -19.46
CA ASP A 123 -10.15 0.55 -20.24
C ASP A 123 -10.37 0.22 -21.71
N VAL A 124 -11.51 0.65 -22.25
CA VAL A 124 -11.90 0.40 -23.63
C VAL A 124 -11.51 1.54 -24.58
N SER A 125 -10.78 2.56 -24.09
CA SER A 125 -10.27 3.62 -24.96
C SER A 125 -9.32 3.04 -26.01
N GLY A 126 -9.59 3.31 -27.29
CA GLY A 126 -8.81 2.73 -28.39
C GLY A 126 -9.08 1.26 -28.70
N GLN A 127 -10.09 0.65 -28.08
CA GLN A 127 -10.55 -0.72 -28.36
C GLN A 127 -12.04 -0.71 -28.71
N SER A 128 -12.50 -1.71 -29.46
CA SER A 128 -13.90 -2.01 -29.68
C SER A 128 -14.14 -3.48 -29.31
N GLN A 129 -14.48 -4.33 -30.26
CA GLN A 129 -14.73 -5.75 -30.01
C GLN A 129 -13.51 -6.54 -29.47
N SER A 130 -12.28 -6.07 -29.73
CA SER A 130 -11.05 -6.66 -29.18
C SER A 130 -11.01 -6.65 -27.64
N ALA A 131 -11.74 -5.73 -26.98
CA ALA A 131 -11.88 -5.73 -25.54
C ALA A 131 -12.51 -7.04 -24.99
N GLY A 132 -13.39 -7.68 -25.77
CA GLY A 132 -13.95 -9.00 -25.44
C GLY A 132 -12.89 -10.11 -25.40
N ALA A 133 -11.91 -10.09 -26.31
CA ALA A 133 -10.81 -11.04 -26.28
C ALA A 133 -9.92 -10.86 -25.05
N VAL A 134 -9.64 -9.60 -24.65
CA VAL A 134 -8.91 -9.30 -23.42
C VAL A 134 -9.67 -9.80 -22.19
N ALA A 135 -10.97 -9.51 -22.11
CA ALA A 135 -11.82 -9.97 -21.02
C ALA A 135 -11.90 -11.50 -20.92
N LEU A 136 -12.07 -12.18 -22.08
CA LEU A 136 -12.06 -13.64 -22.14
C LEU A 136 -10.73 -14.24 -21.68
N GLY A 137 -9.61 -13.64 -22.12
CA GLY A 137 -8.28 -14.02 -21.63
C GLY A 137 -8.18 -13.93 -20.12
N CYS A 138 -8.62 -12.83 -19.53
CA CYS A 138 -8.64 -12.67 -18.06
C CYS A 138 -9.55 -13.69 -17.37
N ALA A 139 -10.66 -14.09 -17.99
CA ALA A 139 -11.60 -15.04 -17.41
C ALA A 139 -11.14 -16.51 -17.48
N THR A 140 -10.21 -16.82 -18.38
CA THR A 140 -9.78 -18.21 -18.66
C THR A 140 -8.34 -18.51 -18.32
N PHE A 141 -7.51 -17.49 -18.10
CA PHE A 141 -6.06 -17.62 -17.87
C PHE A 141 -5.73 -18.37 -16.58
N ASP A 142 -6.48 -18.12 -15.51
CA ASP A 142 -6.29 -18.77 -14.21
C ASP A 142 -7.62 -19.37 -13.72
N PRO A 143 -7.75 -20.71 -13.68
CA PRO A 143 -8.99 -21.37 -13.27
C PRO A 143 -9.32 -21.22 -11.77
N ARG A 144 -8.37 -20.72 -10.95
CA ARG A 144 -8.57 -20.52 -9.52
C ARG A 144 -9.49 -19.32 -9.21
N ILE A 145 -9.64 -18.39 -10.16
CA ILE A 145 -10.42 -17.16 -9.98
C ILE A 145 -11.69 -17.17 -10.84
N LYS A 146 -12.65 -16.34 -10.46
CA LYS A 146 -13.89 -16.15 -11.20
C LYS A 146 -14.12 -14.68 -11.48
N ILE A 147 -14.30 -14.32 -12.77
CA ILE A 147 -14.78 -12.99 -13.14
C ILE A 147 -16.30 -12.95 -12.93
N ALA A 148 -16.77 -12.10 -12.01
CA ALA A 148 -18.19 -11.95 -11.69
C ALA A 148 -18.91 -10.97 -12.62
N GLY A 149 -18.17 -10.07 -13.23
CA GLY A 149 -18.67 -9.08 -14.18
C GLY A 149 -17.58 -8.13 -14.62
N VAL A 150 -17.92 -7.29 -15.58
CA VAL A 150 -17.01 -6.31 -16.21
C VAL A 150 -17.58 -4.91 -16.09
N ILE A 151 -16.71 -3.96 -15.78
CA ILE A 151 -16.96 -2.52 -15.92
C ILE A 151 -16.18 -2.03 -17.14
N LEU A 152 -16.91 -1.51 -18.12
CA LEU A 152 -16.31 -0.85 -19.27
C LEU A 152 -15.97 0.59 -18.89
N ASN A 153 -14.69 0.93 -18.85
CA ASN A 153 -14.23 2.26 -18.46
C ASN A 153 -13.74 3.05 -19.67
N LYS A 154 -13.87 4.37 -19.62
CA LYS A 154 -13.51 5.32 -20.68
C LYS A 154 -14.26 5.08 -22.00
N VAL A 155 -15.53 4.76 -21.90
CA VAL A 155 -16.43 4.60 -23.06
C VAL A 155 -16.57 5.92 -23.80
N GLY A 156 -16.40 5.90 -25.13
CA GLY A 156 -16.39 7.13 -25.94
C GLY A 156 -17.76 7.57 -26.47
N SER A 157 -18.73 6.66 -26.64
CA SER A 157 -20.06 6.94 -27.17
C SER A 157 -21.02 5.76 -26.96
N ASP A 158 -22.33 5.96 -27.15
CA ASP A 158 -23.34 4.89 -27.10
C ASP A 158 -23.09 3.78 -28.14
N ARG A 159 -22.68 4.14 -29.34
CA ARG A 159 -22.30 3.17 -30.37
C ARG A 159 -21.09 2.35 -29.89
N HIS A 160 -20.11 2.99 -29.29
CA HIS A 160 -18.94 2.30 -28.74
C HIS A 160 -19.34 1.34 -27.63
N ARG A 161 -20.17 1.82 -26.67
CA ARG A 161 -20.73 1.00 -25.59
C ARG A 161 -21.45 -0.24 -26.13
N HIS A 162 -22.30 -0.08 -27.15
CA HIS A 162 -23.03 -1.18 -27.75
C HIS A 162 -22.09 -2.22 -28.37
N LEU A 163 -21.11 -1.80 -29.18
CA LEU A 163 -20.18 -2.71 -29.87
C LEU A 163 -19.31 -3.50 -28.87
N VAL A 164 -18.83 -2.83 -27.82
CA VAL A 164 -18.05 -3.50 -26.76
C VAL A 164 -18.94 -4.45 -25.95
N GLY A 165 -20.18 -4.04 -25.64
CA GLY A 165 -21.16 -4.88 -24.95
C GLY A 165 -21.44 -6.20 -25.64
N LEU A 166 -21.64 -6.17 -26.97
CA LEU A 166 -21.79 -7.39 -27.79
C LEU A 166 -20.56 -8.31 -27.72
N ALA A 167 -19.35 -7.74 -27.64
CA ALA A 167 -18.14 -8.52 -27.49
C ALA A 167 -18.03 -9.17 -26.10
N MET A 168 -18.46 -8.51 -25.04
CA MET A 168 -18.53 -9.09 -23.69
C MET A 168 -19.57 -10.21 -23.63
N GLU A 169 -20.75 -10.01 -24.23
CA GLU A 169 -21.78 -11.04 -24.33
C GLU A 169 -21.25 -12.29 -25.07
N LYS A 170 -20.55 -12.10 -26.21
CA LYS A 170 -19.88 -13.20 -26.94
C LYS A 170 -18.82 -13.91 -26.09
N ALA A 171 -18.14 -13.18 -25.20
CA ALA A 171 -17.18 -13.75 -24.23
C ALA A 171 -17.85 -14.42 -23.03
N GLY A 172 -19.19 -14.39 -22.94
CA GLY A 172 -19.95 -14.95 -21.80
C GLY A 172 -19.81 -14.13 -20.51
N LEU A 173 -19.47 -12.83 -20.62
CA LEU A 173 -19.20 -11.96 -19.49
C LEU A 173 -20.30 -10.91 -19.34
N LYS A 174 -20.83 -10.76 -18.11
CA LYS A 174 -21.85 -9.76 -17.82
C LYS A 174 -21.24 -8.37 -17.64
N VAL A 175 -21.72 -7.38 -18.36
CA VAL A 175 -21.38 -5.97 -18.14
C VAL A 175 -22.24 -5.44 -16.98
N LEU A 176 -21.59 -4.96 -15.91
CA LEU A 176 -22.25 -4.38 -14.73
C LEU A 176 -22.22 -2.85 -14.75
N GLY A 177 -21.50 -2.26 -15.69
CA GLY A 177 -21.45 -0.81 -15.87
C GLY A 177 -20.65 -0.38 -17.08
N SER A 178 -20.91 0.86 -17.54
CA SER A 178 -20.24 1.45 -18.69
C SER A 178 -20.01 2.93 -18.40
N VAL A 179 -18.80 3.23 -17.93
CA VAL A 179 -18.40 4.55 -17.45
C VAL A 179 -17.78 5.36 -18.59
N PRO A 180 -18.26 6.56 -18.89
CA PRO A 180 -17.69 7.41 -19.92
C PRO A 180 -16.30 7.92 -19.52
N ARG A 181 -15.57 8.50 -20.48
CA ARG A 181 -14.35 9.22 -20.17
C ARG A 181 -14.69 10.50 -19.41
N ASP A 182 -14.09 10.66 -18.24
CA ASP A 182 -14.24 11.85 -17.41
C ASP A 182 -12.87 12.32 -16.93
N SER A 183 -12.48 13.55 -17.28
CA SER A 183 -11.20 14.15 -16.88
C SER A 183 -11.22 14.67 -15.45
N ASN A 184 -12.41 14.85 -14.84
CA ASN A 184 -12.55 15.38 -13.49
C ASN A 184 -12.48 14.26 -12.44
N ALA A 185 -12.66 13.00 -12.86
CA ALA A 185 -12.55 11.83 -11.98
C ALA A 185 -11.09 11.31 -11.90
N THR A 186 -10.15 12.22 -11.66
CA THR A 186 -8.72 11.89 -11.56
C THR A 186 -8.14 12.43 -10.26
N ILE A 187 -7.26 11.65 -9.63
CA ILE A 187 -6.46 12.08 -8.49
C ILE A 187 -5.10 12.52 -9.01
N PRO A 188 -4.55 13.63 -8.53
CA PRO A 188 -3.21 14.08 -8.92
C PRO A 188 -2.15 13.01 -8.61
N GLU A 189 -1.17 12.85 -9.51
CA GLU A 189 -0.09 11.88 -9.36
C GLU A 189 1.24 12.57 -9.02
N ARG A 190 2.11 11.88 -8.28
CA ARG A 190 3.51 12.19 -8.01
C ARG A 190 4.41 11.06 -8.50
N HIS A 191 5.71 11.22 -8.31
CA HIS A 191 6.72 10.25 -8.76
C HIS A 191 6.62 8.86 -8.09
N LEU A 192 6.05 8.74 -6.89
CA LEU A 192 5.80 7.46 -6.21
C LEU A 192 4.33 6.98 -6.31
N GLY A 193 3.48 7.66 -7.10
CA GLY A 193 2.06 7.33 -7.23
C GLY A 193 1.18 8.56 -7.07
N LEU A 194 0.05 8.43 -6.38
CA LEU A 194 -0.87 9.54 -6.14
C LEU A 194 -0.28 10.56 -5.15
N VAL A 195 -0.72 11.82 -5.23
CA VAL A 195 -0.56 12.79 -4.14
C VAL A 195 -1.27 12.23 -2.91
N GLN A 196 -0.71 12.39 -1.72
CA GLN A 196 -1.31 11.80 -0.50
C GLN A 196 -2.74 12.32 -0.28
N ALA A 197 -3.58 11.46 0.31
CA ALA A 197 -4.99 11.79 0.56
C ALA A 197 -5.14 13.06 1.44
N GLU A 198 -4.30 13.17 2.48
CA GLU A 198 -4.30 14.31 3.41
C GLU A 198 -3.83 15.62 2.75
N GLU A 199 -3.05 15.55 1.65
CA GLU A 199 -2.57 16.70 0.89
C GLU A 199 -3.47 17.05 -0.30
N THR A 200 -4.42 16.17 -0.66
CA THR A 200 -5.27 16.38 -1.84
C THR A 200 -6.35 17.41 -1.52
N ALA A 201 -6.19 18.60 -2.08
CA ALA A 201 -7.18 19.66 -1.94
C ALA A 201 -8.54 19.19 -2.48
N ALA A 202 -9.62 19.52 -1.75
CA ALA A 202 -11.00 19.16 -2.10
C ALA A 202 -11.23 17.64 -2.35
N LEU A 203 -10.49 16.78 -1.63
CA LEU A 203 -10.61 15.32 -1.78
C LEU A 203 -12.07 14.83 -1.69
N ASP A 204 -12.85 15.35 -0.74
CA ASP A 204 -14.26 14.97 -0.61
C ASP A 204 -15.06 15.27 -1.89
N HIS A 205 -14.82 16.39 -2.55
CA HIS A 205 -15.49 16.72 -3.82
C HIS A 205 -15.09 15.77 -4.95
N ILE A 206 -13.81 15.37 -5.00
CA ILE A 206 -13.32 14.39 -5.99
C ILE A 206 -13.99 13.04 -5.74
N LEU A 207 -14.04 12.59 -4.48
CA LEU A 207 -14.67 11.33 -4.08
C LEU A 207 -16.19 11.35 -4.35
N ASP A 208 -16.87 12.45 -4.07
CA ASP A 208 -18.29 12.61 -4.36
C ASP A 208 -18.58 12.60 -5.86
N HIS A 209 -17.76 13.27 -6.66
CA HIS A 209 -17.86 13.21 -8.13
C HIS A 209 -17.65 11.79 -8.67
N MET A 210 -16.66 11.04 -8.15
CA MET A 210 -16.47 9.64 -8.51
C MET A 210 -17.67 8.77 -8.11
N ALA A 211 -18.30 9.05 -6.96
CA ALA A 211 -19.51 8.36 -6.55
C ALA A 211 -20.68 8.66 -7.48
N ASP A 212 -20.91 9.94 -7.84
CA ASP A 212 -21.95 10.34 -8.80
C ASP A 212 -21.76 9.64 -10.16
N LEU A 213 -20.51 9.58 -10.64
CA LEU A 213 -20.18 8.90 -11.89
C LEU A 213 -20.49 7.40 -11.81
N VAL A 214 -20.15 6.76 -10.71
CA VAL A 214 -20.43 5.33 -10.48
C VAL A 214 -21.91 5.07 -10.33
N GLU A 215 -22.64 5.88 -9.55
CA GLU A 215 -24.10 5.76 -9.37
C GLU A 215 -24.87 5.92 -10.68
N ALA A 216 -24.40 6.80 -11.58
CA ALA A 216 -25.05 7.03 -12.88
C ALA A 216 -24.77 5.93 -13.92
N HIS A 217 -23.67 5.18 -13.79
CA HIS A 217 -23.17 4.33 -14.88
C HIS A 217 -22.92 2.87 -14.50
N ILE A 218 -23.05 2.49 -13.21
CA ILE A 218 -22.81 1.14 -12.70
C ILE A 218 -24.05 0.65 -11.96
N ASP A 219 -24.46 -0.57 -12.21
CA ASP A 219 -25.52 -1.26 -11.46
C ASP A 219 -24.95 -1.71 -10.10
N LEU A 220 -25.13 -0.86 -9.07
CA LEU A 220 -24.62 -1.10 -7.73
C LEU A 220 -25.22 -2.33 -7.08
N ASP A 221 -26.49 -2.64 -7.36
CA ASP A 221 -27.18 -3.82 -6.80
C ASP A 221 -26.61 -5.09 -7.41
N ALA A 222 -26.34 -5.09 -8.73
CA ALA A 222 -25.66 -6.19 -9.40
C ALA A 222 -24.20 -6.37 -8.91
N VAL A 223 -23.47 -5.28 -8.63
CA VAL A 223 -22.13 -5.34 -8.04
C VAL A 223 -22.20 -5.97 -6.64
N ARG A 224 -23.13 -5.52 -5.79
CA ARG A 224 -23.32 -6.09 -4.45
C ARG A 224 -23.70 -7.57 -4.50
N ALA A 225 -24.62 -7.95 -5.41
CA ALA A 225 -25.06 -9.34 -5.58
C ALA A 225 -23.95 -10.27 -6.11
N ALA A 226 -22.96 -9.72 -6.81
CA ALA A 226 -21.81 -10.45 -7.32
C ALA A 226 -20.80 -10.82 -6.22
N ALA A 227 -20.78 -10.10 -5.10
CA ALA A 227 -19.88 -10.35 -3.98
C ALA A 227 -20.14 -11.71 -3.30
N LYS A 228 -19.09 -12.34 -2.79
CA LYS A 228 -19.14 -13.65 -2.12
C LYS A 228 -18.50 -13.61 -0.75
N THR A 229 -19.03 -14.38 0.19
CA THR A 229 -18.38 -14.61 1.48
C THR A 229 -17.00 -15.23 1.26
N PRO A 230 -15.95 -14.78 1.97
CA PRO A 230 -14.62 -15.32 1.78
C PRO A 230 -14.57 -16.82 2.10
N SER A 231 -13.77 -17.56 1.31
CA SER A 231 -13.53 -19.00 1.52
C SER A 231 -12.52 -19.25 2.64
N MET A 232 -11.58 -18.30 2.85
CA MET A 232 -10.62 -18.34 3.94
C MET A 232 -11.20 -17.71 5.20
N THR A 233 -10.99 -18.36 6.33
CA THR A 233 -11.37 -17.85 7.65
C THR A 233 -10.25 -18.08 8.63
N SER A 234 -10.05 -17.15 9.55
CA SER A 234 -9.15 -17.34 10.67
C SER A 234 -9.87 -16.99 11.96
N HIS A 235 -9.70 -17.84 12.96
CA HIS A 235 -10.16 -17.58 14.33
C HIS A 235 -9.04 -17.07 15.23
N THR A 236 -7.80 -17.03 14.71
CA THR A 236 -6.62 -16.55 15.43
C THR A 236 -6.22 -15.20 14.87
N ALA A 237 -6.14 -14.19 15.74
CA ALA A 237 -5.58 -12.91 15.37
C ALA A 237 -4.05 -13.04 15.23
N LEU A 238 -3.55 -12.99 14.01
CA LEU A 238 -2.13 -13.00 13.73
C LEU A 238 -1.60 -11.56 13.58
N GLN A 239 -0.36 -11.38 13.96
CA GLN A 239 0.35 -10.11 13.82
C GLN A 239 1.36 -10.22 12.68
N ALA A 240 1.37 -9.24 11.80
CA ALA A 240 2.36 -9.17 10.74
C ALA A 240 3.77 -8.90 11.31
N LEU A 241 3.85 -7.96 12.24
CA LEU A 241 5.03 -7.64 13.05
C LEU A 241 4.61 -7.48 14.52
N LYS A 242 5.45 -7.91 15.44
CA LYS A 242 5.28 -7.61 16.86
C LYS A 242 5.42 -6.12 17.13
N PRO A 243 4.74 -5.57 18.15
CA PRO A 243 5.01 -4.19 18.57
C PRO A 243 6.51 -4.02 18.89
N PRO A 244 7.16 -2.97 18.37
CA PRO A 244 8.56 -2.70 18.63
C PRO A 244 8.83 -2.22 20.07
N GLY A 245 7.79 -1.87 20.81
CA GLY A 245 7.79 -1.43 22.20
C GLY A 245 6.38 -1.32 22.74
N GLN A 246 6.24 -1.08 24.04
CA GLN A 246 4.93 -0.85 24.66
C GLN A 246 4.41 0.57 24.35
N ARG A 247 5.30 1.56 24.31
CA ARG A 247 5.01 2.94 23.93
C ARG A 247 5.87 3.31 22.73
N ILE A 248 5.24 3.67 21.62
CA ILE A 248 5.88 3.89 20.31
C ILE A 248 5.72 5.35 19.93
N ALA A 249 6.81 6.13 19.90
CA ALA A 249 6.81 7.44 19.27
C ALA A 249 6.82 7.26 17.76
N LEU A 250 5.74 7.66 17.08
CA LEU A 250 5.58 7.50 15.64
C LEU A 250 5.62 8.85 14.94
N ALA A 251 6.63 9.08 14.09
CA ALA A 251 6.61 10.26 13.21
C ALA A 251 5.44 10.15 12.22
N ARG A 252 4.60 11.19 12.18
CA ARG A 252 3.40 11.18 11.33
C ARG A 252 3.00 12.59 10.89
N ASP A 253 3.30 12.90 9.66
CA ASP A 253 2.88 14.10 8.93
C ASP A 253 3.08 13.88 7.41
N ALA A 254 3.03 14.94 6.60
CA ALA A 254 3.19 14.85 5.15
C ALA A 254 4.57 14.29 4.72
N ALA A 255 5.61 14.41 5.54
CA ALA A 255 6.93 13.83 5.27
C ALA A 255 7.03 12.35 5.69
N PHE A 256 6.15 11.86 6.58
CA PHE A 256 6.22 10.54 7.23
C PHE A 256 4.84 9.85 7.26
N SER A 257 4.36 9.40 6.12
CA SER A 257 3.00 8.86 5.97
C SER A 257 2.96 7.40 5.50
N PHE A 258 4.09 6.83 5.05
CA PHE A 258 4.13 5.49 4.47
C PHE A 258 4.33 4.41 5.54
N ILE A 259 3.28 4.15 6.29
CA ILE A 259 3.21 3.04 7.25
C ILE A 259 2.01 2.16 6.93
N TYR A 260 2.18 0.85 6.98
CA TYR A 260 1.09 -0.08 6.75
C TYR A 260 0.05 -0.03 7.88
N PRO A 261 -1.24 0.25 7.57
CA PRO A 261 -2.28 0.34 8.59
C PRO A 261 -2.47 -0.95 9.40
N HIS A 262 -2.16 -2.11 8.82
CA HIS A 262 -2.24 -3.39 9.53
C HIS A 262 -1.23 -3.50 10.68
N HIS A 263 -0.06 -2.87 10.62
CA HIS A 263 0.87 -2.80 11.75
C HIS A 263 0.28 -2.00 12.90
N LEU A 264 -0.24 -0.80 12.62
CA LEU A 264 -0.83 0.07 13.64
C LEU A 264 -2.02 -0.61 14.32
N ALA A 265 -2.86 -1.29 13.55
CA ALA A 265 -4.00 -2.05 14.08
C ALA A 265 -3.54 -3.21 14.96
N ALA A 266 -2.55 -3.99 14.50
CA ALA A 266 -2.01 -5.13 15.24
C ALA A 266 -1.29 -4.69 16.53
N TRP A 267 -0.49 -3.63 16.50
CA TRP A 267 0.22 -3.11 17.67
C TRP A 267 -0.75 -2.60 18.73
N ARG A 268 -1.81 -1.85 18.35
CA ARG A 268 -2.86 -1.44 19.29
C ARG A 268 -3.62 -2.63 19.88
N LYS A 269 -3.94 -3.62 19.05
CA LYS A 269 -4.60 -4.85 19.50
C LYS A 269 -3.73 -5.66 20.48
N ALA A 270 -2.41 -5.59 20.35
CA ALA A 270 -1.45 -6.16 21.26
C ALA A 270 -1.22 -5.32 22.54
N GLY A 271 -1.89 -4.18 22.67
CA GLY A 271 -1.84 -3.29 23.83
C GLY A 271 -0.76 -2.21 23.77
N ALA A 272 -0.07 -2.03 22.62
CA ALA A 272 0.89 -0.95 22.50
C ALA A 272 0.20 0.41 22.33
N GLU A 273 0.75 1.43 22.97
CA GLU A 273 0.35 2.81 22.83
C GLU A 273 1.18 3.47 21.71
N ILE A 274 0.50 4.09 20.73
CA ILE A 274 1.14 4.80 19.63
C ILE A 274 0.97 6.29 19.88
N ILE A 275 2.09 7.00 20.07
CA ILE A 275 2.16 8.42 20.35
C ILE A 275 2.69 9.12 19.08
N PRO A 276 1.81 9.72 18.25
CA PRO A 276 2.25 10.42 17.07
C PRO A 276 2.93 11.74 17.43
N PHE A 277 3.91 12.14 16.62
CA PHE A 277 4.52 13.47 16.63
C PHE A 277 4.81 13.94 15.20
N SER A 278 4.83 15.25 14.97
CA SER A 278 5.06 15.83 13.65
C SER A 278 6.43 16.49 13.55
N PRO A 279 7.40 15.85 12.88
CA PRO A 279 8.68 16.50 12.56
C PRO A 279 8.55 17.82 11.81
N LEU A 280 7.57 17.96 10.90
CA LEU A 280 7.33 19.20 10.17
C LEU A 280 6.86 20.35 11.07
N ASN A 281 6.20 20.04 12.18
CA ASN A 281 5.85 21.02 13.22
C ASN A 281 6.98 21.22 14.25
N ASN A 282 8.18 20.71 13.95
CA ASN A 282 9.34 20.76 14.86
C ASN A 282 9.08 20.08 16.22
N GLU A 283 8.26 19.02 16.24
CA GLU A 283 7.98 18.22 17.43
C GLU A 283 9.05 17.14 17.61
N ALA A 284 9.49 16.94 18.85
CA ALA A 284 10.40 15.87 19.23
C ALA A 284 9.63 14.59 19.58
N PRO A 285 10.25 13.39 19.46
CA PRO A 285 9.65 12.17 20.00
C PRO A 285 9.50 12.26 21.53
N ASP A 286 8.36 11.79 22.05
CA ASP A 286 8.10 11.75 23.48
C ASP A 286 9.13 10.86 24.18
N GLN A 287 9.88 11.43 25.11
CA GLN A 287 10.96 10.76 25.84
C GLN A 287 10.47 9.66 26.78
N SER A 288 9.16 9.54 27.02
CA SER A 288 8.59 8.42 27.78
C SER A 288 8.34 7.17 26.94
N CYS A 289 8.49 7.24 25.61
CA CYS A 289 8.36 6.09 24.72
C CYS A 289 9.56 5.14 24.82
N ASP A 290 9.33 3.88 24.47
CA ASP A 290 10.35 2.83 24.47
C ASP A 290 11.15 2.79 23.16
N VAL A 291 10.52 3.22 22.06
CA VAL A 291 11.07 3.20 20.71
C VAL A 291 10.55 4.39 19.90
N CYS A 292 11.36 4.91 19.00
CA CYS A 292 10.94 5.89 17.99
C CYS A 292 10.94 5.23 16.60
N TRP A 293 9.86 5.43 15.86
CA TRP A 293 9.69 4.93 14.51
C TRP A 293 9.45 6.08 13.53
N LEU A 294 10.33 6.21 12.55
CA LEU A 294 10.20 7.13 11.43
C LEU A 294 9.83 6.33 10.17
N PRO A 295 8.57 6.34 9.73
CA PRO A 295 8.17 5.64 8.51
C PRO A 295 8.68 6.33 7.25
N GLY A 296 8.40 5.74 6.09
CA GLY A 296 8.61 6.38 4.81
C GLY A 296 7.68 7.55 4.53
N GLY A 297 7.89 8.19 3.40
CA GLY A 297 7.12 9.35 2.96
C GLY A 297 7.88 10.16 1.91
N TYR A 298 7.68 11.47 1.94
CA TYR A 298 8.32 12.42 1.02
C TYR A 298 9.18 13.47 1.76
N PRO A 299 10.18 13.06 2.56
CA PRO A 299 10.99 14.02 3.32
C PRO A 299 11.80 14.94 2.39
N GLU A 300 12.12 14.55 1.16
CA GLU A 300 12.82 15.36 0.17
C GLU A 300 12.04 16.61 -0.25
N LEU A 301 10.70 16.57 -0.16
CA LEU A 301 9.85 17.73 -0.44
C LEU A 301 9.85 18.74 0.72
N HIS A 302 10.34 18.32 1.87
CA HIS A 302 10.34 19.08 3.13
C HIS A 302 11.74 19.18 3.75
N ALA A 303 12.80 18.94 2.97
CA ALA A 303 14.16 18.80 3.46
C ALA A 303 14.63 20.05 4.25
N SER A 304 14.33 21.24 3.77
CA SER A 304 14.64 22.50 4.46
C SER A 304 13.93 22.62 5.81
N THR A 305 12.64 22.30 5.87
CA THR A 305 11.84 22.36 7.10
C THR A 305 12.38 21.37 8.14
N LEU A 306 12.68 20.13 7.73
CA LEU A 306 13.20 19.10 8.60
C LEU A 306 14.60 19.46 9.11
N SER A 307 15.49 19.95 8.23
CA SER A 307 16.84 20.37 8.58
C SER A 307 16.87 21.53 9.58
N ASN A 308 15.94 22.47 9.46
CA ASN A 308 15.83 23.65 10.36
C ASN A 308 15.00 23.34 11.63
N GLY A 309 14.47 22.13 11.77
CA GLY A 309 13.68 21.71 12.92
C GLY A 309 14.58 21.37 14.14
N GLU A 310 15.16 22.38 14.80
CA GLU A 310 16.13 22.17 15.89
C GLU A 310 15.57 21.32 17.04
N ASN A 311 14.32 21.55 17.45
CA ASN A 311 13.71 20.77 18.54
C ASN A 311 13.49 19.31 18.12
N PHE A 312 13.05 19.07 16.88
CA PHE A 312 12.92 17.73 16.31
C PHE A 312 14.27 17.01 16.27
N ILE A 313 15.28 17.60 15.61
CA ILE A 313 16.59 17.00 15.43
C ILE A 313 17.30 16.72 16.77
N ASN A 314 17.32 17.70 17.67
CA ASN A 314 17.97 17.55 18.97
C ASN A 314 17.20 16.58 19.89
N GLY A 315 15.88 16.62 19.87
CA GLY A 315 15.05 15.67 20.61
C GLY A 315 15.19 14.23 20.13
N LEU A 316 15.30 14.03 18.81
CA LEU A 316 15.56 12.74 18.21
C LEU A 316 16.95 12.19 18.56
N ARG A 317 17.98 13.04 18.50
CA ARG A 317 19.35 12.70 18.96
C ARG A 317 19.38 12.34 20.45
N HIS A 318 18.67 13.11 21.28
CA HIS A 318 18.57 12.81 22.70
C HIS A 318 17.88 11.47 22.97
N PHE A 319 16.78 11.18 22.25
CA PHE A 319 16.08 9.90 22.33
C PHE A 319 17.00 8.74 21.93
N ALA A 320 17.70 8.88 20.80
CA ALA A 320 18.60 7.87 20.25
C ALA A 320 19.83 7.58 21.11
N ALA A 321 20.19 8.44 22.06
CA ALA A 321 21.31 8.22 22.96
C ALA A 321 21.12 6.98 23.88
N THR A 322 19.87 6.64 24.19
CA THR A 322 19.56 5.56 25.15
C THR A 322 18.49 4.58 24.69
N LYS A 323 17.77 4.90 23.60
CA LYS A 323 16.59 4.13 23.17
C LYS A 323 16.64 3.82 21.68
N PRO A 324 15.99 2.72 21.25
CA PRO A 324 15.95 2.33 19.85
C PRO A 324 15.23 3.36 18.98
N VAL A 325 15.84 3.62 17.81
CA VAL A 325 15.23 4.40 16.73
C VAL A 325 15.29 3.59 15.45
N HIS A 326 14.18 3.50 14.74
CA HIS A 326 14.13 2.84 13.44
C HIS A 326 13.56 3.77 12.38
N GLY A 327 14.22 3.80 11.21
CA GLY A 327 13.79 4.56 10.04
C GLY A 327 13.60 3.69 8.81
N GLU A 328 12.41 3.77 8.21
CA GLU A 328 12.13 3.15 6.90
C GLU A 328 12.13 4.19 5.80
N CYS A 329 12.80 3.92 4.66
CA CYS A 329 12.78 4.75 3.46
C CYS A 329 13.03 6.25 3.75
N GLY A 330 11.99 7.08 3.77
CA GLY A 330 12.10 8.51 4.14
C GLY A 330 12.67 8.71 5.54
N GLY A 331 12.23 7.90 6.50
CA GLY A 331 12.78 7.92 7.86
C GLY A 331 14.27 7.58 7.90
N TYR A 332 14.71 6.61 7.11
CA TYR A 332 16.12 6.26 6.98
C TYR A 332 16.97 7.42 6.46
N MET A 333 16.47 8.16 5.44
CA MET A 333 17.16 9.32 4.91
C MET A 333 17.32 10.43 5.95
N VAL A 334 16.29 10.69 6.76
CA VAL A 334 16.33 11.69 7.83
C VAL A 334 17.24 11.30 9.00
N LEU A 335 17.42 10.00 9.26
CA LEU A 335 18.42 9.51 10.21
C LEU A 335 19.87 9.68 9.72
N GLY A 336 20.08 9.87 8.41
CA GLY A 336 21.38 10.04 7.78
C GLY A 336 22.08 11.34 8.10
N GLN A 337 23.24 11.55 7.47
CA GLN A 337 24.04 12.78 7.60
C GLN A 337 23.47 13.90 6.74
N THR A 338 23.22 13.61 5.46
CA THR A 338 22.74 14.60 4.49
C THR A 338 21.70 14.02 3.56
N MET A 339 20.79 14.88 3.13
CA MET A 339 19.85 14.60 2.06
C MET A 339 19.93 15.72 1.01
N THR A 340 20.33 15.36 -0.22
CA THR A 340 20.34 16.27 -1.35
C THR A 340 18.95 16.29 -1.99
N ASP A 341 18.32 17.44 -2.10
CA ASP A 341 17.00 17.60 -2.73
C ASP A 341 17.05 17.49 -4.27
N ALA A 342 15.91 17.69 -4.92
CA ALA A 342 15.80 17.61 -6.38
C ALA A 342 16.55 18.73 -7.11
N ASP A 343 16.78 19.87 -6.46
CA ASP A 343 17.48 21.03 -6.99
C ASP A 343 19.02 20.95 -6.75
N GLY A 344 19.47 19.91 -6.03
CA GLY A 344 20.86 19.67 -5.75
C GLY A 344 21.40 20.36 -4.49
N HIS A 345 20.50 20.88 -3.62
CA HIS A 345 20.91 21.45 -2.34
C HIS A 345 21.06 20.35 -1.30
N ASP A 346 22.16 20.39 -0.56
CA ASP A 346 22.45 19.48 0.54
C ASP A 346 21.88 20.01 1.85
N TRP A 347 21.04 19.19 2.49
CA TRP A 347 20.42 19.49 3.76
C TRP A 347 20.98 18.57 4.85
N PRO A 348 21.59 19.11 5.93
CA PRO A 348 22.01 18.29 7.06
C PRO A 348 20.79 17.67 7.74
N MET A 349 20.92 16.40 8.11
CA MET A 349 19.87 15.62 8.77
C MET A 349 20.28 15.25 10.21
N ALA A 350 19.69 14.19 10.77
CA ALA A 350 19.91 13.86 12.17
C ALA A 350 21.34 13.38 12.50
N ASP A 351 22.13 12.94 11.51
CA ASP A 351 23.50 12.39 11.69
C ASP A 351 23.57 11.26 12.74
N LEU A 352 22.50 10.47 12.83
CA LEU A 352 22.43 9.27 13.66
C LEU A 352 22.95 8.05 12.92
N LEU A 353 22.95 8.09 11.60
CA LEU A 353 23.55 7.11 10.68
C LEU A 353 24.45 7.82 9.69
N SER A 354 25.51 7.14 9.20
CA SER A 354 26.49 7.76 8.31
C SER A 354 26.09 7.83 6.82
N VAL A 355 24.88 7.41 6.50
CA VAL A 355 24.38 7.43 5.12
C VAL A 355 24.12 8.86 4.62
N SER A 356 24.47 9.13 3.35
CA SER A 356 24.09 10.34 2.62
C SER A 356 23.28 9.95 1.39
N THR A 357 22.17 10.64 1.15
CA THR A 357 21.21 10.30 0.08
C THR A 357 20.94 11.48 -0.83
N SER A 358 20.44 11.22 -2.05
CA SER A 358 20.21 12.28 -3.04
C SER A 358 18.99 11.98 -3.91
N PHE A 359 18.23 13.05 -4.23
CA PHE A 359 17.19 13.11 -5.25
C PHE A 359 17.62 13.86 -6.52
N ALA A 360 18.82 14.43 -6.58
CA ALA A 360 19.30 15.19 -7.75
C ALA A 360 19.34 14.31 -9.02
N LYS A 361 19.68 13.02 -8.87
CA LYS A 361 19.60 12.03 -9.95
C LYS A 361 18.69 10.89 -9.53
N ARG A 362 17.43 10.99 -9.90
CA ARG A 362 16.41 9.99 -9.55
C ARG A 362 16.68 8.65 -10.21
N LYS A 363 16.68 7.58 -9.43
CA LYS A 363 16.74 6.20 -9.92
C LYS A 363 15.69 5.38 -9.18
N MET A 364 14.71 4.88 -9.92
CA MET A 364 13.67 4.03 -9.33
C MET A 364 14.27 2.71 -8.87
N THR A 365 14.08 2.41 -7.58
CA THR A 365 14.28 1.09 -6.99
C THR A 365 12.91 0.59 -6.54
N LEU A 366 12.47 -0.53 -7.08
CA LEU A 366 11.15 -1.10 -6.84
C LEU A 366 11.24 -2.60 -6.73
N GLY A 367 10.57 -3.20 -5.75
CA GLY A 367 10.32 -4.63 -5.70
C GLY A 367 10.33 -5.20 -4.29
N TYR A 368 9.89 -6.45 -4.23
CA TYR A 368 9.88 -7.24 -3.01
C TYR A 368 11.28 -7.62 -2.54
N ARG A 369 11.45 -7.70 -1.23
CA ARG A 369 12.69 -8.11 -0.56
C ARG A 369 12.38 -9.11 0.55
N ASP A 370 13.19 -10.15 0.60
CA ASP A 370 13.33 -11.06 1.73
C ASP A 370 14.58 -10.64 2.52
N ALA A 371 14.39 -10.22 3.77
CA ALA A 371 15.43 -9.64 4.60
C ALA A 371 15.71 -10.52 5.82
N THR A 372 16.99 -10.81 6.09
CA THR A 372 17.43 -11.47 7.32
C THR A 372 18.15 -10.46 8.19
N LEU A 373 17.66 -10.22 9.41
CA LEU A 373 18.23 -9.26 10.35
C LEU A 373 19.62 -9.72 10.83
N LEU A 374 20.58 -8.81 10.83
CA LEU A 374 21.97 -9.09 11.26
C LEU A 374 22.21 -8.83 12.74
N SER A 375 21.28 -8.19 13.44
CA SER A 375 21.31 -7.89 14.88
C SER A 375 19.91 -7.79 15.43
N ASP A 376 19.77 -7.72 16.76
CA ASP A 376 18.51 -7.35 17.40
C ASP A 376 18.14 -5.90 17.05
N THR A 377 16.89 -5.69 16.67
CA THR A 377 16.35 -4.40 16.17
C THR A 377 14.90 -4.24 16.61
N PRO A 378 14.28 -3.07 16.45
CA PRO A 378 12.84 -2.90 16.69
C PRO A 378 11.96 -3.82 15.83
N LEU A 379 12.46 -4.35 14.71
CA LEU A 379 11.73 -5.27 13.83
C LEU A 379 11.81 -6.74 14.25
N GLY A 380 12.75 -7.11 15.12
CA GLY A 380 12.92 -8.49 15.57
C GLY A 380 14.34 -8.80 16.04
N GLN A 381 14.54 -10.05 16.44
CA GLN A 381 15.83 -10.56 16.88
C GLN A 381 16.76 -10.85 15.68
N LYS A 382 18.06 -10.94 15.95
CA LYS A 382 19.05 -11.41 14.96
C LYS A 382 18.61 -12.73 14.35
N GLY A 383 18.66 -12.80 13.03
CA GLY A 383 18.26 -13.98 12.24
C GLY A 383 16.76 -14.02 11.90
N ALA A 384 15.95 -13.10 12.41
CA ALA A 384 14.55 -13.00 12.00
C ALA A 384 14.47 -12.72 10.48
N GLN A 385 13.51 -13.39 9.83
CA GLN A 385 13.25 -13.26 8.41
C GLN A 385 12.01 -12.40 8.19
N LEU A 386 12.17 -11.32 7.45
CA LEU A 386 11.13 -10.36 7.15
C LEU A 386 10.89 -10.31 5.65
N ARG A 387 9.65 -10.28 5.24
CA ARG A 387 9.27 -9.92 3.87
C ARG A 387 8.76 -8.50 3.82
N GLY A 388 9.15 -7.79 2.77
CA GLY A 388 8.79 -6.40 2.59
C GLY A 388 9.07 -5.91 1.18
N HIS A 389 9.13 -4.62 1.04
CA HIS A 389 9.14 -3.95 -0.23
C HIS A 389 10.06 -2.73 -0.19
N GLU A 390 10.74 -2.44 -1.29
CA GLU A 390 11.41 -1.17 -1.53
C GLU A 390 10.70 -0.43 -2.65
N PHE A 391 10.44 0.86 -2.45
CA PHE A 391 9.95 1.74 -3.50
C PHE A 391 10.42 3.16 -3.22
N HIS A 392 11.50 3.57 -3.89
CA HIS A 392 12.08 4.90 -3.73
C HIS A 392 12.79 5.34 -5.01
N TYR A 393 13.01 6.66 -5.13
CA TYR A 393 13.80 7.27 -6.21
C TYR A 393 15.11 7.87 -5.71
N ALA A 394 15.33 7.89 -4.40
CA ALA A 394 16.58 8.33 -3.82
C ALA A 394 17.75 7.41 -4.21
N THR A 395 18.92 8.01 -4.38
CA THR A 395 20.18 7.28 -4.53
C THR A 395 21.03 7.47 -3.28
N ILE A 396 21.81 6.45 -2.92
CA ILE A 396 22.82 6.55 -1.86
C ILE A 396 24.07 7.14 -2.47
N LEU A 397 24.51 8.28 -1.97
CA LEU A 397 25.78 8.92 -2.37
C LEU A 397 26.95 8.31 -1.60
N ASP A 398 26.76 8.12 -0.30
CA ASP A 398 27.73 7.50 0.59
C ASP A 398 27.00 6.60 1.59
N ARG A 399 27.50 5.38 1.78
CA ARG A 399 26.96 4.44 2.78
C ARG A 399 27.55 4.68 4.17
N GLY A 400 28.70 5.38 4.22
CA GLY A 400 29.47 5.59 5.43
C GLY A 400 30.02 4.28 6.01
N SER A 401 30.31 4.30 7.31
CA SER A 401 30.99 3.21 8.02
C SER A 401 30.09 2.39 8.94
N ASP A 402 28.78 2.62 8.93
CA ASP A 402 27.85 1.89 9.80
C ASP A 402 27.74 0.42 9.39
N GLU A 403 27.46 -0.45 10.37
CA GLU A 403 27.18 -1.85 10.11
C GLU A 403 25.89 -2.01 9.30
N PRO A 404 25.78 -3.03 8.43
CA PRO A 404 24.53 -3.28 7.72
C PRO A 404 23.41 -3.71 8.68
N PHE A 405 22.19 -3.26 8.38
CA PHE A 405 20.99 -3.60 9.14
C PHE A 405 20.54 -5.04 8.88
N ALA A 406 20.52 -5.47 7.61
CA ALA A 406 20.06 -6.77 7.17
C ALA A 406 20.84 -7.27 5.96
N THR A 407 20.73 -8.57 5.68
CA THR A 407 21.02 -9.14 4.35
C THR A 407 19.73 -9.29 3.60
N VAL A 408 19.64 -8.79 2.36
CA VAL A 408 18.45 -8.85 1.53
C VAL A 408 18.66 -9.63 0.25
N ILE A 409 17.59 -10.29 -0.20
CA ILE A 409 17.46 -10.97 -1.49
C ILE A 409 16.20 -10.42 -2.14
N ASP A 410 16.23 -10.15 -3.44
CA ASP A 410 15.02 -9.76 -4.17
C ASP A 410 14.14 -11.00 -4.49
N ALA A 411 12.91 -10.74 -4.92
CA ALA A 411 11.98 -11.82 -5.29
C ALA A 411 12.40 -12.63 -6.53
N TYR A 412 13.47 -12.24 -7.22
CA TYR A 412 14.02 -12.96 -8.38
C TYR A 412 15.23 -13.83 -8.00
N GLY A 413 15.58 -13.91 -6.71
CA GLY A 413 16.67 -14.76 -6.23
C GLY A 413 18.06 -14.16 -6.47
N SER A 414 18.19 -12.83 -6.36
CA SER A 414 19.50 -12.18 -6.43
C SER A 414 20.47 -12.70 -5.36
N THR A 415 21.77 -12.48 -5.57
CA THR A 415 22.78 -12.77 -4.55
C THR A 415 22.48 -11.96 -3.29
N PRO A 416 22.49 -12.60 -2.09
CA PRO A 416 22.32 -11.89 -0.83
C PRO A 416 23.26 -10.72 -0.70
N ALA A 417 22.74 -9.55 -0.39
CA ALA A 417 23.53 -8.32 -0.28
C ALA A 417 23.22 -7.58 1.03
N PRO A 418 24.22 -6.92 1.66
CA PRO A 418 24.00 -6.10 2.83
C PRO A 418 23.13 -4.88 2.48
N SER A 419 22.17 -4.54 3.34
CA SER A 419 21.24 -3.43 3.16
C SER A 419 21.03 -2.66 4.44
N GLY A 420 20.75 -1.34 4.29
CA GLY A 420 20.52 -0.44 5.40
C GLY A 420 21.76 -0.18 6.24
N SER A 421 21.55 0.47 7.38
CA SER A 421 22.59 0.88 8.32
C SER A 421 22.18 0.64 9.77
N ARG A 422 23.15 0.35 10.63
CA ARG A 422 22.99 0.24 12.08
C ARG A 422 24.15 0.92 12.80
N ARG A 423 23.83 1.79 13.76
CA ARG A 423 24.78 2.40 14.70
C ARG A 423 24.19 2.36 16.10
N GLY A 424 24.75 1.53 16.97
CA GLY A 424 24.19 1.36 18.33
C GLY A 424 22.73 0.90 18.30
N HIS A 425 21.85 1.73 18.83
CA HIS A 425 20.42 1.48 18.90
C HIS A 425 19.63 2.02 17.68
N VAL A 426 20.32 2.71 16.76
CA VAL A 426 19.70 3.30 15.58
C VAL A 426 19.83 2.36 14.40
N THR A 427 18.73 2.11 13.74
CA THR A 427 18.66 1.28 12.53
C THR A 427 17.84 1.96 11.44
N GLY A 428 18.15 1.68 10.20
CA GLY A 428 17.33 2.17 9.09
C GLY A 428 17.69 1.53 7.76
N SER A 429 16.73 1.52 6.85
CA SER A 429 16.93 1.04 5.48
C SER A 429 15.83 1.57 4.55
N PHE A 430 16.01 1.39 3.24
CA PHE A 430 14.92 1.64 2.28
C PHE A 430 13.85 0.54 2.25
N PHE A 431 14.07 -0.53 2.99
CA PHE A 431 13.15 -1.65 3.10
C PHE A 431 11.98 -1.29 4.03
N HIS A 432 10.74 -1.47 3.53
CA HIS A 432 9.52 -1.40 4.34
C HIS A 432 9.10 -2.81 4.72
N ALA A 433 9.09 -3.12 5.99
CA ALA A 433 8.68 -4.42 6.48
C ALA A 433 7.15 -4.61 6.35
N ILE A 434 6.72 -5.74 5.79
CA ILE A 434 5.30 -6.11 5.65
C ILE A 434 4.94 -7.19 6.66
N SER A 435 5.76 -8.21 6.80
CA SER A 435 5.52 -9.29 7.76
C SER A 435 6.80 -9.99 8.21
N ASP A 436 6.74 -10.58 9.40
CA ASP A 436 7.71 -11.53 9.92
C ASP A 436 7.34 -12.95 9.45
N THR A 437 8.25 -13.60 8.75
CA THR A 437 8.07 -14.96 8.22
C THR A 437 8.77 -16.02 9.05
N SER A 438 9.51 -15.65 10.10
CA SER A 438 10.20 -16.59 11.00
C SER A 438 9.24 -17.34 11.96
N GLN A 439 7.97 -16.96 11.98
CA GLN A 439 6.93 -17.55 12.83
C GLN A 439 6.09 -18.62 12.10
N ARG A 440 6.68 -19.33 11.14
CA ARG A 440 6.04 -20.45 10.42
C ARG A 440 6.03 -21.72 11.24
#